data_8fcd8c025ed4ab3c0899b586ae152a15
#
_entry.id   8fcd8c025ed4ab3c0899b586ae152a15
#
_cell.length_a   1.000
_cell.length_b   1.000
_cell.length_c   1.000
_cell.angle_alpha   90.00
_cell.angle_beta   90.00
_cell.angle_gamma   90.00
#
_symmetry.space_group_name_H-M   'P 1'
#
loop_
_entity.id
_entity.type
_entity.pdbx_description
1 polymer ?
#
loop_
_entity_poly.entity_id
_entity_poly.type
_entity_poly.pdbx_seq_one_letter_code
_entity_poly.pdbx_strand_id
1 'polypeptide(L)'
;MKRESENWKQWQQQPVAILGAGISGNGVVALLKQLGWDYVIYDEQGRAFTEEEARGCSVIVCSPGFKKEHPWKLIAQQCGKKVITETEFGSKFTDAKIIAVTGTNGKTTLATFLAHLWNSVNRPAVAAGNVGLPLSQAVADGLGSDATIFLETSSFQAEDMVDLKPEGVLWTNFDLDHIDHHGTEEKYFYAKAKLLELGKNGQVMIGESVHRFALKINHNLPIQTQIIRRNQAVPLRVNREHFLSTYPQAENMAIAREFSSRMGISKDQFLQAVNSYISEPHRLQKIESFGNATFWNDSKSTNFLSAIAACKNFSGNLFWIGGGRSKGGMVGGLADQLKPLIQKAFLFGESGKSLVKAFQANGLPGTFCNSLEEAVSKAFSAVIEKTDILFSPGFASFDCFKNYSDRGNYFVNCVLDLKKISSMSTHNTSLDFVH
;
A
#
# COMPACT_ATOMS: atom_id res chain seq x y z
N MET A 1 29.34 -5.50 -14.86
CA MET A 1 29.12 -6.44 -16.00
C MET A 1 27.65 -6.34 -16.35
N LYS A 2 27.29 -5.81 -17.53
CA LYS A 2 25.90 -5.78 -18.01
C LYS A 2 25.38 -7.21 -18.01
N ARG A 3 24.22 -7.47 -17.35
CA ARG A 3 23.53 -8.76 -17.47
C ARG A 3 23.20 -8.94 -18.95
N GLU A 4 24.02 -9.71 -19.68
CA GLU A 4 23.79 -10.12 -21.05
C GLU A 4 22.64 -11.13 -21.10
N SER A 5 21.40 -10.66 -20.91
CA SER A 5 20.23 -11.40 -21.36
C SER A 5 19.88 -10.88 -22.75
N GLU A 6 20.26 -11.62 -23.73
CA GLU A 6 20.37 -11.26 -25.15
C GLU A 6 19.07 -10.83 -25.85
N ASN A 7 17.92 -10.99 -25.25
CA ASN A 7 16.63 -10.79 -25.93
C ASN A 7 16.12 -9.34 -25.97
N TRP A 8 16.64 -8.42 -25.14
CA TRP A 8 16.11 -7.04 -25.15
C TRP A 8 16.70 -6.16 -26.25
N LYS A 9 17.86 -6.52 -26.82
CA LYS A 9 18.47 -5.78 -27.94
C LYS A 9 17.59 -5.76 -29.19
N GLN A 10 16.79 -6.81 -29.39
CA GLN A 10 15.82 -6.87 -30.50
C GLN A 10 14.63 -5.92 -30.27
N TRP A 11 14.36 -5.46 -29.04
CA TRP A 11 13.28 -4.52 -28.79
C TRP A 11 13.57 -3.11 -29.35
N GLN A 12 14.80 -2.84 -29.72
CA GLN A 12 15.22 -1.57 -30.33
C GLN A 12 14.88 -1.49 -31.82
N GLN A 13 14.51 -2.60 -32.45
CA GLN A 13 14.31 -2.64 -33.91
C GLN A 13 12.97 -2.04 -34.38
N GLN A 14 12.02 -1.94 -33.48
CA GLN A 14 10.68 -1.37 -33.71
C GLN A 14 10.25 -0.59 -32.46
N PRO A 15 9.27 0.32 -32.57
CA PRO A 15 8.76 1.06 -31.42
C PRO A 15 8.27 0.15 -30.30
N VAL A 16 8.48 0.58 -29.06
CA VAL A 16 7.90 -0.05 -27.87
C VAL A 16 6.45 0.43 -27.72
N ALA A 17 5.49 -0.49 -27.64
CA ALA A 17 4.12 -0.13 -27.32
C ALA A 17 3.92 -0.05 -25.80
N ILE A 18 3.32 1.05 -25.33
CA ILE A 18 3.01 1.29 -23.92
C ILE A 18 1.49 1.28 -23.77
N LEU A 19 0.95 0.34 -22.99
CA LEU A 19 -0.47 0.29 -22.67
C LEU A 19 -0.72 1.01 -21.34
N GLY A 20 -1.37 2.18 -21.42
CA GLY A 20 -1.71 3.07 -20.33
C GLY A 20 -0.80 4.29 -20.21
N ALA A 21 -1.41 5.48 -20.19
CA ALA A 21 -0.76 6.79 -20.07
C ALA A 21 -0.60 7.28 -18.61
N GLY A 22 -0.84 6.41 -17.62
CA GLY A 22 -0.73 6.75 -16.19
C GLY A 22 0.72 6.83 -15.70
N ILE A 23 0.89 6.83 -14.38
CA ILE A 23 2.21 6.99 -13.72
C ILE A 23 3.22 5.94 -14.20
N SER A 24 2.81 4.67 -14.29
CA SER A 24 3.69 3.58 -14.76
C SER A 24 4.11 3.75 -16.21
N GLY A 25 3.16 4.10 -17.10
CA GLY A 25 3.46 4.36 -18.52
C GLY A 25 4.40 5.54 -18.72
N ASN A 26 4.21 6.61 -17.95
CA ASN A 26 5.11 7.78 -17.99
C ASN A 26 6.53 7.43 -17.50
N GLY A 27 6.67 6.54 -16.52
CA GLY A 27 7.98 6.01 -16.11
C GLY A 27 8.68 5.25 -17.23
N VAL A 28 7.93 4.43 -17.99
CA VAL A 28 8.48 3.75 -19.19
C VAL A 28 8.92 4.76 -20.24
N VAL A 29 8.11 5.80 -20.49
CA VAL A 29 8.45 6.90 -21.42
C VAL A 29 9.76 7.58 -21.02
N ALA A 30 9.93 7.89 -19.74
CA ALA A 30 11.16 8.51 -19.23
C ALA A 30 12.40 7.66 -19.55
N LEU A 31 12.30 6.34 -19.29
CA LEU A 31 13.38 5.39 -19.56
C LEU A 31 13.65 5.26 -21.06
N LEU A 32 12.62 5.15 -21.90
CA LEU A 32 12.79 5.03 -23.35
C LEU A 32 13.41 6.28 -23.97
N LYS A 33 13.05 7.47 -23.48
CA LYS A 33 13.69 8.74 -23.88
C LYS A 33 15.19 8.75 -23.53
N GLN A 34 15.55 8.29 -22.33
CA GLN A 34 16.95 8.18 -21.92
C GLN A 34 17.73 7.18 -22.80
N LEU A 35 17.07 6.08 -23.20
CA LEU A 35 17.66 5.07 -24.07
C LEU A 35 17.71 5.49 -25.55
N GLY A 36 17.00 6.54 -25.95
CA GLY A 36 16.86 6.96 -27.34
C GLY A 36 16.05 5.99 -28.20
N TRP A 37 15.04 5.33 -27.61
CA TRP A 37 14.20 4.34 -28.28
C TRP A 37 12.85 4.94 -28.68
N ASP A 38 12.33 4.49 -29.82
CA ASP A 38 11.00 4.87 -30.28
C ASP A 38 9.92 4.16 -29.49
N TYR A 39 8.82 4.86 -29.23
CA TYR A 39 7.67 4.33 -28.49
C TYR A 39 6.34 4.92 -28.95
N VAL A 40 5.27 4.20 -28.70
CA VAL A 40 3.88 4.67 -28.89
C VAL A 40 3.06 4.36 -27.66
N ILE A 41 2.29 5.34 -27.19
CA ILE A 41 1.40 5.19 -26.04
C ILE A 41 -0.02 4.93 -26.53
N TYR A 42 -0.68 3.93 -25.96
CA TYR A 42 -2.06 3.56 -26.17
C TYR A 42 -2.82 3.69 -24.85
N ASP A 43 -3.95 4.37 -24.90
CA ASP A 43 -4.80 4.60 -23.72
C ASP A 43 -6.27 4.57 -24.12
N GLU A 44 -7.15 4.06 -23.25
CA GLU A 44 -8.59 3.93 -23.53
C GLU A 44 -9.28 5.27 -23.82
N GLN A 45 -8.73 6.35 -23.28
CA GLN A 45 -9.22 7.72 -23.52
C GLN A 45 -8.50 8.44 -24.67
N GLY A 46 -7.56 7.73 -25.32
CA GLY A 46 -6.69 8.28 -26.36
C GLY A 46 -6.60 7.38 -27.59
N ARG A 47 -5.35 7.01 -27.96
CA ARG A 47 -5.09 6.13 -29.11
C ARG A 47 -5.41 4.68 -28.77
N ALA A 48 -6.27 4.03 -29.55
CA ALA A 48 -6.62 2.63 -29.40
C ALA A 48 -5.48 1.71 -29.89
N PHE A 49 -5.37 0.53 -29.28
CA PHE A 49 -4.39 -0.49 -29.66
C PHE A 49 -5.09 -1.55 -30.56
N THR A 50 -4.56 -1.74 -31.76
CA THR A 50 -5.09 -2.66 -32.78
C THR A 50 -4.11 -3.77 -33.14
N GLU A 51 -4.52 -4.73 -33.96
CA GLU A 51 -3.61 -5.77 -34.47
C GLU A 51 -2.47 -5.19 -35.32
N GLU A 52 -2.74 -4.17 -36.12
CA GLU A 52 -1.72 -3.48 -36.93
C GLU A 52 -0.66 -2.87 -36.01
N GLU A 53 -1.08 -2.16 -34.98
CA GLU A 53 -0.21 -1.60 -33.96
C GLU A 53 0.60 -2.68 -33.22
N ALA A 54 -0.05 -3.80 -32.88
CA ALA A 54 0.64 -4.92 -32.26
C ALA A 54 1.72 -5.51 -33.16
N ARG A 55 1.45 -5.67 -34.45
CA ARG A 55 2.44 -6.19 -35.43
C ARG A 55 3.60 -5.23 -35.64
N GLY A 56 3.35 -3.91 -35.57
CA GLY A 56 4.32 -2.83 -35.77
C GLY A 56 5.23 -2.54 -34.56
N CYS A 57 5.05 -3.19 -33.41
CA CYS A 57 5.87 -2.98 -32.23
C CYS A 57 6.82 -4.15 -31.92
N SER A 58 7.89 -3.89 -31.17
CA SER A 58 8.87 -4.90 -30.76
C SER A 58 8.47 -5.64 -29.48
N VAL A 59 7.97 -4.91 -28.50
CA VAL A 59 7.53 -5.40 -27.19
C VAL A 59 6.40 -4.51 -26.70
N ILE A 60 5.54 -5.05 -25.86
CA ILE A 60 4.42 -4.33 -25.26
C ILE A 60 4.65 -4.24 -23.75
N VAL A 61 4.74 -3.01 -23.25
CA VAL A 61 4.86 -2.73 -21.82
C VAL A 61 3.49 -2.32 -21.29
N CYS A 62 2.94 -3.09 -20.35
CA CYS A 62 1.60 -2.92 -19.86
C CYS A 62 1.58 -2.34 -18.44
N SER A 63 0.76 -1.32 -18.23
CA SER A 63 0.48 -0.78 -16.89
C SER A 63 -0.34 -1.77 -16.04
N PRO A 64 -0.18 -1.79 -14.70
CA PRO A 64 -0.86 -2.75 -13.81
C PRO A 64 -2.40 -2.66 -13.81
N GLY A 65 -2.98 -1.56 -14.32
CA GLY A 65 -4.43 -1.36 -14.39
C GLY A 65 -5.16 -2.27 -15.40
N PHE A 66 -4.46 -2.82 -16.39
CA PHE A 66 -5.05 -3.69 -17.40
C PHE A 66 -5.22 -5.11 -16.88
N LYS A 67 -6.47 -5.58 -16.83
CA LYS A 67 -6.79 -6.97 -16.46
C LYS A 67 -6.18 -7.96 -17.45
N LYS A 68 -6.02 -9.22 -17.04
CA LYS A 68 -5.44 -10.27 -17.88
C LYS A 68 -6.24 -10.50 -19.17
N GLU A 69 -7.57 -10.42 -19.08
CA GLU A 69 -8.53 -10.61 -20.16
C GLU A 69 -8.78 -9.32 -20.97
N HIS A 70 -8.01 -8.25 -20.74
CA HIS A 70 -8.20 -7.00 -21.48
C HIS A 70 -8.02 -7.22 -22.99
N PRO A 71 -8.93 -6.70 -23.86
CA PRO A 71 -8.89 -6.95 -25.32
C PRO A 71 -7.51 -6.66 -25.95
N TRP A 72 -6.83 -5.63 -25.50
CA TRP A 72 -5.50 -5.27 -26.02
C TRP A 72 -4.41 -6.28 -25.65
N LYS A 73 -4.47 -6.89 -24.48
CA LYS A 73 -3.56 -8.00 -24.12
C LYS A 73 -3.84 -9.24 -24.95
N LEU A 74 -5.11 -9.53 -25.25
CA LEU A 74 -5.50 -10.65 -26.11
C LEU A 74 -5.04 -10.43 -27.56
N ILE A 75 -5.22 -9.22 -28.12
CA ILE A 75 -4.68 -8.83 -29.43
C ILE A 75 -3.17 -9.05 -29.46
N ALA A 76 -2.44 -8.57 -28.45
CA ALA A 76 -1.00 -8.75 -28.36
C ALA A 76 -0.59 -10.24 -28.41
N GLN A 77 -1.28 -11.09 -27.63
CA GLN A 77 -1.03 -12.53 -27.57
C GLN A 77 -1.34 -13.21 -28.91
N GLN A 78 -2.45 -12.87 -29.56
CA GLN A 78 -2.84 -13.40 -30.88
C GLN A 78 -1.81 -13.02 -31.96
N CYS A 79 -1.20 -11.84 -31.84
CA CYS A 79 -0.10 -11.42 -32.72
C CYS A 79 1.28 -12.00 -32.34
N GLY A 80 1.34 -12.89 -31.33
CA GLY A 80 2.59 -13.50 -30.87
C GLY A 80 3.55 -12.52 -30.21
N LYS A 81 3.06 -11.37 -29.73
CA LYS A 81 3.91 -10.33 -29.12
C LYS A 81 4.11 -10.57 -27.62
N LYS A 82 5.31 -10.28 -27.15
CA LYS A 82 5.62 -10.35 -25.73
C LYS A 82 5.01 -9.14 -25.01
N VAL A 83 4.17 -9.44 -24.00
CA VAL A 83 3.62 -8.44 -23.06
C VAL A 83 4.38 -8.59 -21.75
N ILE A 84 4.94 -7.48 -21.23
CA ILE A 84 5.67 -7.45 -19.97
C ILE A 84 5.15 -6.31 -19.10
N THR A 85 5.38 -6.40 -17.81
CA THR A 85 5.06 -5.32 -16.87
C THR A 85 6.08 -4.19 -16.96
N GLU A 86 5.68 -2.97 -16.56
CA GLU A 86 6.59 -1.84 -16.39
C GLU A 86 7.81 -2.22 -15.54
N THR A 87 7.55 -2.93 -14.45
CA THR A 87 8.58 -3.37 -13.50
C THR A 87 9.58 -4.34 -14.15
N GLU A 88 9.11 -5.29 -14.95
CA GLU A 88 10.00 -6.19 -15.70
C GLU A 88 10.80 -5.44 -16.75
N PHE A 89 10.16 -4.49 -17.45
CA PHE A 89 10.86 -3.63 -18.42
C PHE A 89 12.00 -2.87 -17.73
N GLY A 90 11.70 -2.10 -16.67
CA GLY A 90 12.70 -1.33 -15.92
C GLY A 90 13.83 -2.20 -15.38
N SER A 91 13.53 -3.42 -14.91
CA SER A 91 14.54 -4.34 -14.36
C SER A 91 15.59 -4.80 -15.36
N LYS A 92 15.33 -4.69 -16.67
CA LYS A 92 16.31 -5.05 -17.72
C LYS A 92 17.39 -4.02 -17.91
N PHE A 93 17.18 -2.80 -17.43
CA PHE A 93 18.07 -1.65 -17.65
C PHE A 93 18.79 -1.19 -16.36
N THR A 94 18.79 -2.02 -15.32
CA THR A 94 19.54 -1.74 -14.09
C THR A 94 20.30 -2.98 -13.62
N ASP A 95 21.50 -2.77 -13.07
CA ASP A 95 22.29 -3.76 -12.34
C ASP A 95 22.09 -3.64 -10.82
N ALA A 96 21.24 -2.72 -10.35
CA ALA A 96 20.92 -2.55 -8.95
C ALA A 96 20.25 -3.81 -8.37
N LYS A 97 20.49 -4.09 -7.10
CA LYS A 97 19.90 -5.23 -6.40
C LYS A 97 18.39 -5.01 -6.20
N ILE A 98 17.58 -5.97 -6.59
CA ILE A 98 16.12 -5.89 -6.40
C ILE A 98 15.70 -6.81 -5.26
N ILE A 99 15.04 -6.24 -4.25
CA ILE A 99 14.38 -6.95 -3.16
C ILE A 99 12.88 -6.73 -3.31
N ALA A 100 12.15 -7.76 -3.71
CA ALA A 100 10.70 -7.69 -3.88
C ALA A 100 9.99 -7.67 -2.51
N VAL A 101 9.07 -6.72 -2.32
CA VAL A 101 8.28 -6.56 -1.10
C VAL A 101 6.81 -6.72 -1.45
N THR A 102 6.16 -7.75 -0.91
CA THR A 102 4.73 -8.03 -1.13
C THR A 102 4.00 -8.30 0.17
N GLY A 103 2.70 -8.47 0.11
CA GLY A 103 1.80 -8.77 1.23
C GLY A 103 0.42 -8.16 1.04
N THR A 104 -0.50 -8.46 1.93
CA THR A 104 -1.81 -7.79 1.95
C THR A 104 -1.65 -6.37 2.48
N ASN A 105 -1.05 -6.20 3.65
CA ASN A 105 -0.82 -4.92 4.31
C ASN A 105 0.67 -4.68 4.61
N GLY A 106 1.07 -3.41 4.72
CA GLY A 106 2.41 -3.01 5.17
C GLY A 106 3.52 -3.00 4.11
N LYS A 107 3.24 -3.39 2.87
CA LYS A 107 4.20 -3.37 1.75
C LYS A 107 4.96 -2.06 1.62
N THR A 108 4.24 -0.97 1.46
CA THR A 108 4.81 0.38 1.27
C THR A 108 5.66 0.78 2.48
N THR A 109 5.15 0.55 3.69
CA THR A 109 5.89 0.88 4.92
C THR A 109 7.19 0.09 5.00
N LEU A 110 7.18 -1.21 4.69
CA LEU A 110 8.39 -2.03 4.71
C LEU A 110 9.38 -1.58 3.64
N ALA A 111 8.93 -1.34 2.41
CA ALA A 111 9.80 -0.91 1.31
C ALA A 111 10.44 0.47 1.60
N THR A 112 9.64 1.46 2.01
CA THR A 112 10.12 2.81 2.30
C THR A 112 11.00 2.87 3.55
N PHE A 113 10.67 2.08 4.59
CA PHE A 113 11.51 1.98 5.78
C PHE A 113 12.87 1.34 5.46
N LEU A 114 12.90 0.26 4.67
CA LEU A 114 14.16 -0.37 4.29
C LEU A 114 15.02 0.55 3.42
N ALA A 115 14.43 1.29 2.49
CA ALA A 115 15.15 2.29 1.70
C ALA A 115 15.73 3.40 2.63
N HIS A 116 14.94 3.90 3.59
CA HIS A 116 15.41 4.85 4.59
C HIS A 116 16.56 4.29 5.43
N LEU A 117 16.44 3.04 5.92
CA LEU A 117 17.48 2.36 6.70
C LEU A 117 18.78 2.23 5.92
N TRP A 118 18.72 1.80 4.64
CA TRP A 118 19.92 1.67 3.80
C TRP A 118 20.60 3.01 3.61
N ASN A 119 19.84 4.05 3.24
CA ASN A 119 20.37 5.40 3.07
C ASN A 119 20.96 5.97 4.36
N SER A 120 20.39 5.67 5.52
CA SER A 120 20.92 6.12 6.83
C SER A 120 22.27 5.52 7.21
N VAL A 121 22.65 4.41 6.55
CA VAL A 121 23.95 3.75 6.71
C VAL A 121 24.84 3.91 5.47
N ASN A 122 24.62 4.94 4.65
CA ASN A 122 25.35 5.26 3.43
C ASN A 122 25.36 4.13 2.39
N ARG A 123 24.29 3.37 2.28
CA ARG A 123 24.04 2.40 1.20
C ARG A 123 22.92 2.94 0.31
N PRO A 124 23.20 3.32 -0.94
CA PRO A 124 22.16 3.87 -1.81
C PRO A 124 20.97 2.93 -1.94
N ALA A 125 19.77 3.44 -1.74
CA ALA A 125 18.57 2.64 -1.91
C ALA A 125 17.35 3.50 -2.27
N VAL A 126 16.39 2.86 -2.93
CA VAL A 126 15.10 3.46 -3.30
C VAL A 126 13.98 2.47 -3.08
N ALA A 127 12.81 2.98 -2.65
CA ALA A 127 11.55 2.26 -2.71
C ALA A 127 10.85 2.60 -4.02
N ALA A 128 10.51 1.58 -4.81
CA ALA A 128 9.88 1.74 -6.11
C ALA A 128 8.78 0.69 -6.34
N GLY A 129 8.01 0.83 -7.41
CA GLY A 129 7.03 -0.16 -7.88
C GLY A 129 5.58 0.27 -7.76
N ASN A 130 4.76 -0.52 -7.06
CA ASN A 130 3.29 -0.36 -7.03
C ASN A 130 2.80 0.99 -6.48
N VAL A 131 3.53 1.64 -5.61
CA VAL A 131 3.17 2.94 -5.03
C VAL A 131 4.34 3.90 -5.15
N GLY A 132 4.03 5.14 -5.54
CA GLY A 132 5.02 6.20 -5.66
C GLY A 132 5.81 6.15 -6.95
N LEU A 133 7.09 5.78 -6.88
CA LEU A 133 8.03 5.84 -7.99
C LEU A 133 8.00 4.55 -8.83
N PRO A 134 7.65 4.58 -10.14
CA PRO A 134 7.82 3.42 -11.03
C PRO A 134 9.29 2.99 -11.12
N LEU A 135 9.53 1.69 -11.28
CA LEU A 135 10.90 1.19 -11.41
C LEU A 135 11.61 1.77 -12.64
N SER A 136 10.91 1.86 -13.77
CA SER A 136 11.46 2.45 -15.00
C SER A 136 11.84 3.93 -14.80
N GLN A 137 11.07 4.69 -14.00
CA GLN A 137 11.41 6.07 -13.67
C GLN A 137 12.67 6.13 -12.78
N ALA A 138 12.74 5.27 -11.74
CA ALA A 138 13.92 5.22 -10.87
C ALA A 138 15.20 4.91 -11.67
N VAL A 139 15.12 4.02 -12.65
CA VAL A 139 16.23 3.70 -13.55
C VAL A 139 16.57 4.88 -14.47
N ALA A 140 15.56 5.55 -15.02
CA ALA A 140 15.75 6.76 -15.84
C ALA A 140 16.38 7.92 -15.06
N ASP A 141 16.10 8.03 -13.77
CA ASP A 141 16.69 9.04 -12.88
C ASP A 141 18.17 8.76 -12.53
N GLY A 142 18.77 7.70 -13.07
CA GLY A 142 20.20 7.40 -12.94
C GLY A 142 20.55 6.57 -11.71
N LEU A 143 19.71 5.62 -11.33
CA LEU A 143 20.00 4.73 -10.20
C LEU A 143 21.31 3.93 -10.44
N GLY A 144 22.25 4.05 -9.51
CA GLY A 144 23.55 3.37 -9.59
C GLY A 144 23.46 1.86 -9.46
N SER A 145 24.45 1.16 -10.00
CA SER A 145 24.53 -0.32 -9.93
C SER A 145 24.80 -0.86 -8.52
N ASP A 146 25.28 -0.03 -7.62
CA ASP A 146 25.52 -0.32 -6.19
C ASP A 146 24.27 -0.12 -5.32
N ALA A 147 23.20 0.46 -5.89
CA ALA A 147 21.98 0.72 -5.19
C ALA A 147 21.15 -0.55 -4.92
N THR A 148 20.28 -0.48 -3.91
CA THR A 148 19.27 -1.50 -3.63
C THR A 148 17.88 -0.93 -3.89
N ILE A 149 17.08 -1.66 -4.67
CA ILE A 149 15.69 -1.34 -4.96
C ILE A 149 14.80 -2.19 -4.07
N PHE A 150 14.07 -1.58 -3.15
CA PHE A 150 12.99 -2.24 -2.42
C PHE A 150 11.72 -2.09 -3.24
N LEU A 151 11.42 -3.13 -4.02
CA LEU A 151 10.38 -3.14 -5.03
C LEU A 151 9.04 -3.55 -4.44
N GLU A 152 8.16 -2.59 -4.15
CA GLU A 152 6.79 -2.91 -3.78
C GLU A 152 6.06 -3.56 -4.94
N THR A 153 5.51 -4.76 -4.72
CA THR A 153 4.81 -5.54 -5.73
C THR A 153 3.43 -5.95 -5.24
N SER A 154 2.38 -5.54 -5.95
CA SER A 154 1.01 -5.99 -5.74
C SER A 154 0.78 -7.41 -6.28
N SER A 155 -0.36 -8.03 -5.93
CA SER A 155 -0.76 -9.32 -6.53
C SER A 155 -1.03 -9.20 -8.03
N PHE A 156 -1.59 -8.07 -8.47
CA PHE A 156 -1.85 -7.79 -9.89
C PHE A 156 -0.55 -7.75 -10.70
N GLN A 157 0.48 -7.06 -10.20
CA GLN A 157 1.78 -7.01 -10.86
C GLN A 157 2.47 -8.37 -10.85
N ALA A 158 2.46 -9.06 -9.69
CA ALA A 158 3.11 -10.35 -9.53
C ALA A 158 2.49 -11.42 -10.46
N GLU A 159 1.18 -11.39 -10.69
CA GLU A 159 0.48 -12.31 -11.58
C GLU A 159 0.99 -12.25 -13.02
N ASP A 160 1.33 -11.07 -13.51
CA ASP A 160 1.82 -10.86 -14.87
C ASP A 160 3.36 -10.99 -15.02
N MET A 161 4.12 -11.01 -13.91
CA MET A 161 5.58 -11.12 -13.95
C MET A 161 6.05 -12.50 -14.41
N VAL A 162 7.06 -12.53 -15.28
CA VAL A 162 7.62 -13.79 -15.84
C VAL A 162 9.14 -13.86 -15.62
N ASP A 163 9.86 -12.75 -15.82
CA ASP A 163 11.33 -12.72 -15.94
C ASP A 163 12.03 -11.88 -14.84
N LEU A 164 11.30 -11.38 -13.83
CA LEU A 164 11.91 -10.67 -12.71
C LEU A 164 12.82 -11.63 -11.93
N LYS A 165 14.02 -11.18 -11.59
CA LYS A 165 15.00 -11.97 -10.82
C LYS A 165 15.40 -11.21 -9.55
N PRO A 166 14.54 -11.16 -8.53
CA PRO A 166 14.87 -10.50 -7.29
C PRO A 166 15.93 -11.30 -6.51
N GLU A 167 16.84 -10.58 -5.86
CA GLU A 167 17.85 -11.16 -4.95
C GLU A 167 17.28 -11.48 -3.57
N GLY A 168 16.03 -11.06 -3.31
CA GLY A 168 15.29 -11.42 -2.12
C GLY A 168 13.81 -11.13 -2.27
N VAL A 169 13.00 -11.82 -1.46
CA VAL A 169 11.55 -11.64 -1.39
C VAL A 169 11.14 -11.50 0.07
N LEU A 170 10.48 -10.41 0.39
CA LEU A 170 9.92 -10.11 1.71
C LEU A 170 8.40 -10.08 1.60
N TRP A 171 7.72 -11.06 2.17
CA TRP A 171 6.26 -11.14 2.16
C TRP A 171 5.72 -10.89 3.57
N THR A 172 5.16 -9.70 3.78
CA THR A 172 4.77 -9.21 5.12
C THR A 172 3.70 -10.08 5.79
N ASN A 173 2.55 -10.21 5.15
CA ASN A 173 1.40 -10.95 5.67
C ASN A 173 0.48 -11.39 4.54
N PHE A 174 -0.41 -12.32 4.85
CA PHE A 174 -1.48 -12.76 3.97
C PHE A 174 -2.81 -12.74 4.72
N ASP A 175 -3.78 -12.09 4.11
CA ASP A 175 -5.14 -11.98 4.62
C ASP A 175 -6.10 -11.74 3.44
N LEU A 176 -7.40 -11.86 3.65
CA LEU A 176 -8.42 -11.74 2.62
C LEU A 176 -8.47 -10.35 2.00
N ASP A 177 -8.18 -10.24 0.71
CA ASP A 177 -8.30 -8.99 -0.07
C ASP A 177 -8.44 -9.32 -1.57
N HIS A 178 -8.92 -8.38 -2.38
CA HIS A 178 -8.97 -8.48 -3.84
C HIS A 178 -9.65 -9.73 -4.42
N ILE A 179 -10.65 -10.28 -3.71
CA ILE A 179 -11.41 -11.47 -4.19
C ILE A 179 -12.28 -11.13 -5.40
N ASP A 180 -12.71 -9.87 -5.54
CA ASP A 180 -13.37 -9.32 -6.71
C ASP A 180 -12.56 -9.48 -8.01
N HIS A 181 -11.22 -9.49 -7.91
CA HIS A 181 -10.31 -9.69 -9.03
C HIS A 181 -9.86 -11.16 -9.16
N HIS A 182 -9.34 -11.74 -8.08
CA HIS A 182 -8.73 -13.07 -8.12
C HIS A 182 -9.76 -14.21 -8.04
N GLY A 183 -10.98 -13.93 -7.61
CA GLY A 183 -12.07 -14.90 -7.46
C GLY A 183 -11.99 -15.75 -6.20
N THR A 184 -10.80 -16.23 -5.79
CA THR A 184 -10.60 -17.03 -4.56
C THR A 184 -9.35 -16.62 -3.78
N GLU A 185 -9.32 -16.97 -2.47
CA GLU A 185 -8.15 -16.77 -1.60
C GLU A 185 -6.91 -17.47 -2.17
N GLU A 186 -7.07 -18.68 -2.67
CA GLU A 186 -5.97 -19.48 -3.22
C GLU A 186 -5.36 -18.80 -4.45
N LYS A 187 -6.19 -18.30 -5.38
CA LYS A 187 -5.69 -17.58 -6.56
C LYS A 187 -4.97 -16.30 -6.17
N TYR A 188 -5.49 -15.57 -5.18
CA TYR A 188 -4.82 -14.39 -4.64
C TYR A 188 -3.45 -14.74 -4.00
N PHE A 189 -3.39 -15.86 -3.26
CA PHE A 189 -2.14 -16.37 -2.71
C PHE A 189 -1.15 -16.74 -3.81
N TYR A 190 -1.59 -17.55 -4.81
CA TYR A 190 -0.71 -17.98 -5.91
C TYR A 190 -0.19 -16.81 -6.74
N ALA A 191 -0.99 -15.76 -6.95
CA ALA A 191 -0.53 -14.55 -7.62
C ALA A 191 0.69 -13.94 -6.91
N LYS A 192 0.69 -13.87 -5.56
CA LYS A 192 1.85 -13.39 -4.79
C LYS A 192 2.97 -14.41 -4.68
N ALA A 193 2.64 -15.70 -4.53
CA ALA A 193 3.60 -16.79 -4.38
C ALA A 193 4.52 -16.93 -5.60
N LYS A 194 4.09 -16.45 -6.76
CA LYS A 194 4.92 -16.36 -7.97
C LYS A 194 6.24 -15.60 -7.72
N LEU A 195 6.23 -14.59 -6.86
CA LEU A 195 7.47 -13.89 -6.47
C LEU A 195 8.45 -14.80 -5.72
N LEU A 196 7.95 -15.76 -4.94
CA LEU A 196 8.80 -16.73 -4.23
C LEU A 196 9.56 -17.61 -5.23
N GLU A 197 8.91 -18.03 -6.32
CA GLU A 197 9.54 -18.80 -7.38
C GLU A 197 10.55 -17.97 -8.17
N LEU A 198 10.22 -16.72 -8.47
CA LEU A 198 11.13 -15.80 -9.18
C LEU A 198 12.36 -15.45 -8.34
N GLY A 199 12.22 -15.36 -7.02
CA GLY A 199 13.29 -15.05 -6.07
C GLY A 199 13.87 -16.27 -5.33
N LYS A 200 13.59 -17.50 -5.77
CA LYS A 200 13.98 -18.73 -5.07
C LYS A 200 15.49 -18.93 -4.86
N ASN A 201 16.33 -18.24 -5.60
CA ASN A 201 17.78 -18.28 -5.43
C ASN A 201 18.31 -17.23 -4.46
N GLY A 202 17.43 -16.36 -3.96
CA GLY A 202 17.76 -15.27 -3.04
C GLY A 202 17.28 -15.50 -1.62
N GLN A 203 17.27 -14.43 -0.84
CA GLN A 203 16.73 -14.47 0.52
C GLN A 203 15.21 -14.40 0.50
N VAL A 204 14.53 -15.38 1.05
CA VAL A 204 13.07 -15.41 1.15
C VAL A 204 12.66 -15.33 2.62
N MET A 205 11.93 -14.28 2.99
CA MET A 205 11.37 -14.10 4.34
C MET A 205 9.87 -13.85 4.24
N ILE A 206 9.11 -14.56 5.04
CA ILE A 206 7.65 -14.46 5.05
C ILE A 206 7.12 -14.31 6.47
N GLY A 207 6.04 -13.55 6.63
CA GLY A 207 5.31 -13.46 7.89
C GLY A 207 4.56 -14.76 8.23
N GLU A 208 4.23 -14.94 9.50
CA GLU A 208 3.59 -16.15 10.02
C GLU A 208 2.23 -16.45 9.35
N SER A 209 1.43 -15.43 9.01
CA SER A 209 0.14 -15.60 8.34
C SER A 209 0.27 -16.18 6.93
N VAL A 210 1.35 -15.83 6.21
CA VAL A 210 1.68 -16.41 4.89
C VAL A 210 1.96 -17.90 5.03
N HIS A 211 2.81 -18.28 5.99
CA HIS A 211 3.12 -19.68 6.26
C HIS A 211 1.88 -20.50 6.64
N ARG A 212 1.04 -19.94 7.52
CA ARG A 212 -0.21 -20.61 7.96
C ARG A 212 -1.14 -20.88 6.78
N PHE A 213 -1.28 -19.91 5.86
CA PHE A 213 -2.12 -20.09 4.69
C PHE A 213 -1.49 -21.08 3.69
N ALA A 214 -0.17 -21.04 3.48
CA ALA A 214 0.53 -22.02 2.65
C ALA A 214 0.27 -23.46 3.14
N LEU A 215 0.32 -23.69 4.46
CA LEU A 215 -0.01 -25.00 5.06
C LEU A 215 -1.48 -25.38 4.81
N LYS A 216 -2.42 -24.42 4.96
CA LYS A 216 -3.86 -24.64 4.73
C LYS A 216 -4.15 -25.17 3.33
N ILE A 217 -3.42 -24.69 2.32
CA ILE A 217 -3.62 -25.06 0.91
C ILE A 217 -2.59 -26.08 0.38
N ASN A 218 -1.78 -26.66 1.25
CA ASN A 218 -0.70 -27.60 0.91
C ASN A 218 0.31 -27.04 -0.13
N HIS A 219 0.60 -25.73 -0.08
CA HIS A 219 1.59 -25.11 -0.97
C HIS A 219 3.01 -25.25 -0.42
N ASN A 220 3.92 -25.79 -1.23
CA ASN A 220 5.32 -25.94 -0.87
C ASN A 220 6.05 -24.59 -1.02
N LEU A 221 6.65 -24.13 0.06
CA LEU A 221 7.50 -22.95 0.05
C LEU A 221 8.93 -23.33 -0.36
N PRO A 222 9.72 -22.41 -0.97
CA PRO A 222 11.15 -22.64 -1.22
C PRO A 222 11.89 -23.05 0.06
N ILE A 223 12.84 -24.00 -0.06
CA ILE A 223 13.54 -24.62 1.10
C ILE A 223 14.21 -23.58 2.00
N GLN A 224 14.78 -22.50 1.42
CA GLN A 224 15.44 -21.43 2.15
C GLN A 224 14.49 -20.42 2.80
N THR A 225 13.17 -20.61 2.70
CA THR A 225 12.17 -19.67 3.24
C THR A 225 12.30 -19.56 4.75
N GLN A 226 12.52 -18.36 5.22
CA GLN A 226 12.51 -18.03 6.63
C GLN A 226 11.15 -17.50 7.06
N ILE A 227 10.57 -18.13 8.07
CA ILE A 227 9.29 -17.71 8.65
C ILE A 227 9.59 -16.79 9.82
N ILE A 228 9.10 -15.55 9.74
CA ILE A 228 9.25 -14.53 10.77
C ILE A 228 7.98 -14.49 11.62
N ARG A 229 8.12 -14.77 12.92
CA ARG A 229 7.02 -14.81 13.87
C ARG A 229 6.92 -13.50 14.64
N ARG A 230 5.72 -13.16 15.09
CA ARG A 230 5.45 -11.94 15.86
C ARG A 230 6.29 -11.83 17.14
N ASN A 231 6.54 -12.93 17.83
CA ASN A 231 7.37 -12.96 19.04
C ASN A 231 8.87 -12.68 18.79
N GLN A 232 9.31 -12.70 17.53
CA GLN A 232 10.66 -12.30 17.12
C GLN A 232 10.78 -10.78 16.90
N ALA A 233 9.67 -10.03 16.99
CA ALA A 233 9.71 -8.58 16.93
C ALA A 233 10.63 -8.06 18.04
N VAL A 234 11.70 -7.37 17.66
CA VAL A 234 12.55 -6.67 18.61
C VAL A 234 11.69 -5.64 19.32
N PRO A 235 11.68 -5.59 20.68
CA PRO A 235 11.08 -4.46 21.37
C PRO A 235 11.76 -3.21 20.86
N LEU A 236 11.05 -2.47 20.02
CA LEU A 236 11.47 -1.15 19.60
C LEU A 236 11.37 -0.31 20.88
N ARG A 237 12.51 0.14 21.44
CA ARG A 237 12.56 1.11 22.54
C ARG A 237 12.19 2.49 22.01
N VAL A 238 11.12 2.57 21.25
CA VAL A 238 10.51 3.79 20.75
C VAL A 238 9.26 4.07 21.57
N ASN A 239 8.85 5.32 21.61
CA ASN A 239 7.56 5.68 22.19
C ASN A 239 6.46 4.77 21.60
N ARG A 240 5.56 4.27 22.45
CA ARG A 240 4.40 3.44 22.00
C ARG A 240 3.54 4.13 20.96
N GLU A 241 3.59 5.45 20.87
CA GLU A 241 2.93 6.26 19.84
C GLU A 241 3.67 6.27 18.50
N HIS A 242 4.87 5.69 18.42
CA HIS A 242 5.62 5.65 17.16
C HIS A 242 4.93 4.69 16.17
N PHE A 243 4.65 5.18 14.97
CA PHE A 243 3.92 4.43 13.92
C PHE A 243 4.45 3.01 13.70
N LEU A 244 5.77 2.82 13.66
CA LEU A 244 6.38 1.50 13.45
C LEU A 244 6.17 0.52 14.63
N SER A 245 5.73 1.00 15.80
CA SER A 245 5.35 0.17 16.95
C SER A 245 3.91 -0.31 16.90
N THR A 246 3.10 0.23 15.99
CA THR A 246 1.68 -0.10 15.85
C THR A 246 1.48 -1.44 15.12
N TYR A 247 0.34 -2.09 15.34
CA TYR A 247 -0.06 -3.24 14.54
C TYR A 247 -0.60 -2.78 13.16
N PRO A 248 -0.25 -3.41 12.02
CA PRO A 248 0.64 -4.57 11.86
C PRO A 248 2.13 -4.21 11.64
N GLN A 249 2.52 -2.95 11.79
CA GLN A 249 3.87 -2.48 11.45
C GLN A 249 4.95 -3.14 12.30
N ALA A 250 4.67 -3.39 13.58
CA ALA A 250 5.61 -4.09 14.46
C ALA A 250 6.00 -5.50 13.93
N GLU A 251 5.07 -6.19 13.26
CA GLU A 251 5.37 -7.48 12.60
C GLU A 251 6.25 -7.29 11.36
N ASN A 252 5.98 -6.25 10.56
CA ASN A 252 6.81 -5.90 9.41
C ASN A 252 8.22 -5.50 9.83
N MET A 253 8.37 -4.85 11.00
CA MET A 253 9.69 -4.51 11.55
C MET A 253 10.49 -5.75 11.99
N ALA A 254 9.85 -6.85 12.37
CA ALA A 254 10.57 -8.11 12.61
C ALA A 254 11.23 -8.63 11.31
N ILE A 255 10.52 -8.57 10.19
CA ILE A 255 11.07 -8.93 8.87
C ILE A 255 12.21 -7.98 8.51
N ALA A 256 11.99 -6.64 8.64
CA ALA A 256 13.01 -5.66 8.35
C ALA A 256 14.28 -5.86 9.19
N ARG A 257 14.13 -6.15 10.48
CA ARG A 257 15.25 -6.37 11.40
C ARG A 257 16.05 -7.61 11.04
N GLU A 258 15.38 -8.73 10.78
CA GLU A 258 16.05 -9.97 10.39
C GLU A 258 16.78 -9.82 9.06
N PHE A 259 16.10 -9.25 8.06
CA PHE A 259 16.68 -8.99 6.75
C PHE A 259 17.91 -8.07 6.85
N SER A 260 17.80 -6.93 7.54
CA SER A 260 18.89 -5.97 7.69
C SER A 260 20.08 -6.55 8.46
N SER A 261 19.81 -7.39 9.48
CA SER A 261 20.86 -8.10 10.23
C SER A 261 21.71 -9.00 9.33
N ARG A 262 21.06 -9.77 8.46
CA ARG A 262 21.77 -10.64 7.49
C ARG A 262 22.55 -9.85 6.46
N MET A 263 22.12 -8.61 6.20
CA MET A 263 22.85 -7.69 5.33
C MET A 263 23.95 -6.89 6.06
N GLY A 264 24.25 -7.26 7.31
CA GLY A 264 25.33 -6.69 8.12
C GLY A 264 25.00 -5.32 8.74
N ILE A 265 23.71 -4.96 8.87
CA ILE A 265 23.28 -3.75 9.58
C ILE A 265 23.12 -4.07 11.05
N SER A 266 23.81 -3.31 11.92
CA SER A 266 23.79 -3.53 13.35
C SER A 266 22.42 -3.18 13.99
N LYS A 267 22.19 -3.65 15.21
CA LYS A 267 20.98 -3.32 15.97
C LYS A 267 20.86 -1.81 16.23
N ASP A 268 21.95 -1.14 16.51
CA ASP A 268 21.96 0.28 16.83
C ASP A 268 21.65 1.13 15.60
N GLN A 269 22.23 0.80 14.45
CA GLN A 269 21.89 1.42 13.17
C GLN A 269 20.41 1.24 12.82
N PHE A 270 19.87 0.04 13.03
CA PHE A 270 18.44 -0.22 12.83
C PHE A 270 17.57 0.65 13.74
N LEU A 271 17.90 0.75 15.04
CA LEU A 271 17.14 1.57 15.99
C LEU A 271 17.25 3.06 15.67
N GLN A 272 18.41 3.53 15.22
CA GLN A 272 18.57 4.92 14.75
C GLN A 272 17.67 5.21 13.56
N ALA A 273 17.63 4.31 12.58
CA ALA A 273 16.74 4.44 11.42
C ALA A 273 15.25 4.42 11.83
N VAL A 274 14.85 3.57 12.78
CA VAL A 274 13.48 3.56 13.32
C VAL A 274 13.12 4.91 13.92
N ASN A 275 14.01 5.51 14.71
CA ASN A 275 13.76 6.80 15.36
C ASN A 275 13.71 7.99 14.41
N SER A 276 14.42 7.92 13.28
CA SER A 276 14.45 8.97 12.25
C SER A 276 13.45 8.78 11.11
N TYR A 277 12.74 7.63 11.08
CA TYR A 277 11.78 7.35 10.01
C TYR A 277 10.49 8.16 10.17
N ILE A 278 10.16 8.89 9.13
CA ILE A 278 8.91 9.63 9.03
C ILE A 278 7.97 8.81 8.11
N SER A 279 6.85 8.38 8.65
CA SER A 279 5.85 7.65 7.86
C SER A 279 5.20 8.54 6.80
N GLU A 280 4.73 7.93 5.72
CA GLU A 280 3.88 8.64 4.76
C GLU A 280 2.65 9.24 5.46
N PRO A 281 2.14 10.38 4.98
CA PRO A 281 0.89 10.96 5.50
C PRO A 281 -0.28 9.97 5.41
N HIS A 282 -1.27 10.20 6.26
CA HIS A 282 -2.52 9.42 6.28
C HIS A 282 -2.38 7.94 6.66
N ARG A 283 -1.32 7.60 7.43
CA ARG A 283 -1.10 6.26 7.99
C ARG A 283 -1.06 6.33 9.50
N LEU A 284 -2.21 6.14 10.16
CA LEU A 284 -2.40 6.21 11.61
C LEU A 284 -1.70 7.45 12.23
N GLN A 285 -1.84 8.57 11.56
CA GLN A 285 -1.17 9.83 11.88
C GLN A 285 -1.98 10.60 12.92
N LYS A 286 -1.38 10.91 14.05
CA LYS A 286 -1.96 11.85 15.00
C LYS A 286 -1.98 13.25 14.40
N ILE A 287 -3.16 13.87 14.34
CA ILE A 287 -3.36 15.18 13.73
C ILE A 287 -3.34 16.27 14.80
N GLU A 288 -4.21 16.13 15.80
CA GLU A 288 -4.41 17.17 16.81
C GLU A 288 -5.08 16.60 18.06
N SER A 289 -4.89 17.30 19.18
CA SER A 289 -5.61 17.02 20.44
C SER A 289 -6.14 18.33 21.02
N PHE A 290 -7.44 18.40 21.28
CA PHE A 290 -8.09 19.53 21.94
C PHE A 290 -9.37 19.08 22.65
N GLY A 291 -9.73 19.78 23.73
CA GLY A 291 -10.75 19.28 24.66
C GLY A 291 -10.36 17.88 25.17
N ASN A 292 -11.31 16.96 25.16
CA ASN A 292 -11.09 15.57 25.52
C ASN A 292 -10.86 14.65 24.30
N ALA A 293 -10.71 15.22 23.09
CA ALA A 293 -10.55 14.46 21.86
C ALA A 293 -9.11 14.45 21.35
N THR A 294 -8.67 13.31 20.83
CA THR A 294 -7.46 13.16 20.02
C THR A 294 -7.84 12.61 18.65
N PHE A 295 -7.45 13.30 17.58
CA PHE A 295 -7.80 12.94 16.22
C PHE A 295 -6.65 12.24 15.50
N TRP A 296 -6.99 11.12 14.81
CA TRP A 296 -6.07 10.28 14.09
C TRP A 296 -6.52 10.11 12.63
N ASN A 297 -5.59 10.26 11.69
CA ASN A 297 -5.83 10.11 10.27
C ASN A 297 -5.19 8.83 9.72
N ASP A 298 -6.01 7.93 9.24
CA ASP A 298 -5.61 6.69 8.57
C ASP A 298 -6.38 6.53 7.24
N SER A 299 -6.52 7.62 6.48
CA SER A 299 -7.24 7.63 5.21
C SER A 299 -6.72 6.63 4.18
N LYS A 300 -5.45 6.20 4.31
CA LYS A 300 -4.83 5.13 3.49
C LYS A 300 -5.49 3.76 3.70
N SER A 301 -6.22 3.57 4.79
CA SER A 301 -7.02 2.37 5.06
C SER A 301 -8.21 2.30 4.09
N THR A 302 -8.05 1.56 2.99
CA THR A 302 -9.04 1.42 1.92
C THR A 302 -9.68 0.04 1.86
N ASN A 303 -9.44 -0.79 2.87
CA ASN A 303 -10.07 -2.10 3.08
C ASN A 303 -10.40 -2.35 4.56
N PHE A 304 -11.29 -3.30 4.83
CA PHE A 304 -11.79 -3.61 6.17
C PHE A 304 -10.68 -4.02 7.14
N LEU A 305 -9.76 -4.83 6.68
CA LEU A 305 -8.68 -5.37 7.52
C LEU A 305 -7.73 -4.27 8.00
N SER A 306 -7.44 -3.29 7.14
CA SER A 306 -6.64 -2.13 7.52
C SER A 306 -7.34 -1.31 8.61
N ALA A 307 -8.66 -1.08 8.48
CA ALA A 307 -9.44 -0.35 9.48
C ALA A 307 -9.49 -1.09 10.82
N ILE A 308 -9.72 -2.40 10.80
CA ILE A 308 -9.70 -3.24 12.00
C ILE A 308 -8.30 -3.22 12.65
N ALA A 309 -7.24 -3.33 11.84
CA ALA A 309 -5.86 -3.27 12.30
C ALA A 309 -5.55 -1.91 12.97
N ALA A 310 -6.01 -0.81 12.39
CA ALA A 310 -5.86 0.52 12.97
C ALA A 310 -6.57 0.62 14.32
N CYS A 311 -7.82 0.16 14.44
CA CYS A 311 -8.58 0.18 15.70
C CYS A 311 -7.90 -0.64 16.82
N LYS A 312 -7.22 -1.74 16.51
CA LYS A 312 -6.51 -2.58 17.49
C LYS A 312 -5.34 -1.88 18.20
N ASN A 313 -4.93 -0.70 17.75
CA ASN A 313 -3.86 0.07 18.40
C ASN A 313 -4.34 0.93 19.57
N PHE A 314 -5.63 1.00 19.79
CA PHE A 314 -6.24 1.80 20.86
C PHE A 314 -6.77 0.90 21.98
N SER A 315 -6.50 1.27 23.22
CA SER A 315 -6.94 0.54 24.41
C SER A 315 -7.96 1.32 25.27
N GLY A 316 -8.26 2.57 24.89
CA GLY A 316 -9.22 3.43 25.58
C GLY A 316 -10.52 3.61 24.79
N ASN A 317 -11.25 4.69 25.09
CA ASN A 317 -12.44 5.06 24.35
C ASN A 317 -12.07 5.44 22.91
N LEU A 318 -12.63 4.72 21.96
CA LEU A 318 -12.39 4.91 20.55
C LEU A 318 -13.69 5.16 19.79
N PHE A 319 -13.78 6.29 19.10
CA PHE A 319 -14.82 6.57 18.12
C PHE A 319 -14.24 6.37 16.72
N TRP A 320 -14.96 5.65 15.88
CA TRP A 320 -14.53 5.34 14.54
C TRP A 320 -15.29 6.14 13.48
N ILE A 321 -14.58 6.77 12.56
CA ILE A 321 -15.15 7.41 11.37
C ILE A 321 -14.79 6.54 10.16
N GLY A 322 -15.83 6.03 9.46
CA GLY A 322 -15.65 5.12 8.35
C GLY A 322 -16.69 5.24 7.24
N GLY A 323 -16.38 4.63 6.09
CA GLY A 323 -17.23 4.63 4.91
C GLY A 323 -16.52 5.09 3.64
N GLY A 324 -17.24 5.02 2.52
CA GLY A 324 -16.72 5.28 1.18
C GLY A 324 -17.31 4.30 0.17
N ARG A 325 -16.65 4.12 -0.99
CA ARG A 325 -17.10 3.20 -2.04
C ARG A 325 -16.75 1.75 -1.67
N SER A 326 -17.76 0.89 -1.68
CA SER A 326 -17.56 -0.55 -1.45
C SER A 326 -16.87 -1.21 -2.65
N LYS A 327 -15.92 -2.10 -2.36
CA LYS A 327 -15.29 -3.01 -3.35
C LYS A 327 -15.88 -4.44 -3.26
N GLY A 328 -17.07 -4.58 -2.70
CA GLY A 328 -17.61 -5.88 -2.31
C GLY A 328 -17.17 -6.32 -0.91
N GLY A 329 -17.71 -7.43 -0.44
CA GLY A 329 -17.47 -7.96 0.90
C GLY A 329 -18.67 -7.83 1.83
N MET A 330 -18.73 -8.68 2.87
CA MET A 330 -19.82 -8.69 3.83
C MET A 330 -19.61 -7.61 4.90
N VAL A 331 -20.34 -6.53 4.79
CA VAL A 331 -20.34 -5.40 5.75
C VAL A 331 -20.65 -5.84 7.19
N GLY A 332 -21.45 -6.90 7.36
CA GLY A 332 -21.73 -7.49 8.68
C GLY A 332 -20.48 -7.99 9.41
N GLY A 333 -19.57 -8.66 8.70
CA GLY A 333 -18.32 -9.12 9.29
C GLY A 333 -17.39 -8.00 9.77
N LEU A 334 -17.47 -6.80 9.18
CA LEU A 334 -16.75 -5.62 9.68
C LEU A 334 -17.33 -5.15 11.02
N ALA A 335 -18.66 -5.07 11.13
CA ALA A 335 -19.33 -4.65 12.36
C ALA A 335 -19.02 -5.59 13.54
N ASP A 336 -19.03 -6.90 13.32
CA ASP A 336 -18.67 -7.92 14.33
C ASP A 336 -17.24 -7.73 14.85
N GLN A 337 -16.29 -7.48 13.96
CA GLN A 337 -14.88 -7.32 14.33
C GLN A 337 -14.59 -5.97 14.99
N LEU A 338 -15.33 -4.92 14.65
CA LEU A 338 -15.16 -3.58 15.24
C LEU A 338 -15.87 -3.45 16.60
N LYS A 339 -16.95 -4.19 16.84
CA LYS A 339 -17.72 -4.11 18.08
C LYS A 339 -16.89 -4.18 19.38
N PRO A 340 -15.90 -5.08 19.54
CA PRO A 340 -15.05 -5.11 20.73
C PRO A 340 -14.01 -4.00 20.79
N LEU A 341 -13.83 -3.22 19.73
CA LEU A 341 -12.75 -2.27 19.59
C LEU A 341 -13.19 -0.80 19.69
N ILE A 342 -14.45 -0.50 19.37
CA ILE A 342 -14.96 0.87 19.29
C ILE A 342 -16.26 1.04 20.10
N GLN A 343 -16.51 2.25 20.61
CA GLN A 343 -17.74 2.58 21.35
C GLN A 343 -18.83 3.17 20.44
N LYS A 344 -18.44 3.97 19.44
CA LYS A 344 -19.37 4.61 18.49
C LYS A 344 -18.77 4.66 17.11
N ALA A 345 -19.63 4.63 16.08
CA ALA A 345 -19.23 4.79 14.69
C ALA A 345 -19.97 5.96 14.02
N PHE A 346 -19.25 6.75 13.22
CA PHE A 346 -19.79 7.83 12.41
C PHE A 346 -19.53 7.50 10.95
N LEU A 347 -20.59 7.31 10.17
CA LEU A 347 -20.58 6.56 8.93
C LEU A 347 -21.06 7.44 7.78
N PHE A 348 -20.26 7.55 6.72
CA PHE A 348 -20.53 8.44 5.59
C PHE A 348 -20.28 7.76 4.23
N GLY A 349 -20.55 8.48 3.14
CA GLY A 349 -20.31 8.02 1.79
C GLY A 349 -21.30 6.95 1.31
N GLU A 350 -20.99 6.33 0.17
CA GLU A 350 -21.86 5.35 -0.51
C GLU A 350 -22.25 4.17 0.41
N SER A 351 -21.30 3.65 1.18
CA SER A 351 -21.55 2.55 2.11
C SER A 351 -22.17 2.94 3.45
N GLY A 352 -22.26 4.23 3.77
CA GLY A 352 -22.63 4.72 5.09
C GLY A 352 -23.97 4.17 5.62
N LYS A 353 -25.02 4.21 4.80
CA LYS A 353 -26.36 3.72 5.21
C LYS A 353 -26.41 2.20 5.44
N SER A 354 -25.70 1.43 4.62
CA SER A 354 -25.61 -0.03 4.79
C SER A 354 -24.80 -0.42 6.03
N LEU A 355 -23.75 0.35 6.32
CA LEU A 355 -22.96 0.19 7.55
C LEU A 355 -23.78 0.47 8.80
N VAL A 356 -24.60 1.54 8.82
CA VAL A 356 -25.48 1.83 9.98
C VAL A 356 -26.39 0.64 10.27
N LYS A 357 -27.03 0.08 9.24
CA LYS A 357 -27.91 -1.10 9.40
C LYS A 357 -27.16 -2.31 9.97
N ALA A 358 -25.97 -2.59 9.44
CA ALA A 358 -25.15 -3.70 9.91
C ALA A 358 -24.68 -3.48 11.36
N PHE A 359 -24.28 -2.27 11.73
CA PHE A 359 -23.83 -1.94 13.07
C PHE A 359 -24.96 -2.03 14.09
N GLN A 360 -26.14 -1.49 13.75
CA GLN A 360 -27.34 -1.62 14.59
C GLN A 360 -27.75 -3.08 14.82
N ALA A 361 -27.71 -3.90 13.76
CA ALA A 361 -28.01 -5.34 13.86
C ALA A 361 -27.04 -6.06 14.82
N ASN A 362 -25.81 -5.57 14.95
CA ASN A 362 -24.78 -6.09 15.85
C ASN A 362 -24.76 -5.40 17.23
N GLY A 363 -25.70 -4.48 17.51
CA GLY A 363 -25.77 -3.75 18.77
C GLY A 363 -24.61 -2.77 18.99
N LEU A 364 -24.04 -2.23 17.92
CA LEU A 364 -23.02 -1.19 17.94
C LEU A 364 -23.63 0.15 17.52
N PRO A 365 -23.49 1.23 18.32
CA PRO A 365 -24.01 2.54 17.96
C PRO A 365 -23.36 3.08 16.69
N GLY A 366 -24.14 3.26 15.63
CA GLY A 366 -23.71 3.84 14.36
C GLY A 366 -24.59 5.01 13.95
N THR A 367 -23.98 6.14 13.62
CA THR A 367 -24.65 7.37 13.17
C THR A 367 -24.32 7.63 11.70
N PHE A 368 -25.35 7.78 10.86
CA PHE A 368 -25.16 8.23 9.48
C PHE A 368 -24.86 9.73 9.43
N CYS A 369 -23.88 10.08 8.59
CA CYS A 369 -23.46 11.44 8.31
C CYS A 369 -23.47 11.69 6.79
N ASN A 370 -23.95 12.86 6.36
CA ASN A 370 -24.05 13.18 4.94
C ASN A 370 -22.69 13.54 4.30
N SER A 371 -21.71 13.92 5.14
CA SER A 371 -20.36 14.26 4.73
C SER A 371 -19.32 13.84 5.76
N LEU A 372 -18.04 13.84 5.38
CA LEU A 372 -16.92 13.62 6.30
C LEU A 372 -16.84 14.74 7.35
N GLU A 373 -17.11 15.98 6.98
CA GLU A 373 -17.14 17.12 7.90
C GLU A 373 -18.21 16.91 8.99
N GLU A 374 -19.42 16.50 8.60
CA GLU A 374 -20.48 16.18 9.55
C GLU A 374 -20.08 15.03 10.49
N ALA A 375 -19.39 14.02 9.96
CA ALA A 375 -18.90 12.90 10.77
C ALA A 375 -17.86 13.34 11.81
N VAL A 376 -16.92 14.22 11.43
CA VAL A 376 -15.92 14.80 12.34
C VAL A 376 -16.59 15.64 13.43
N SER A 377 -17.53 16.53 13.05
CA SER A 377 -18.25 17.39 13.97
C SER A 377 -19.09 16.59 14.98
N LYS A 378 -19.88 15.61 14.49
CA LYS A 378 -20.71 14.74 15.37
C LYS A 378 -19.85 13.85 16.26
N ALA A 379 -18.72 13.34 15.78
CA ALA A 379 -17.82 12.56 16.60
C ALA A 379 -17.27 13.40 17.75
N PHE A 380 -16.82 14.63 17.48
CA PHE A 380 -16.32 15.55 18.51
C PHE A 380 -17.42 15.93 19.52
N SER A 381 -18.61 16.29 19.05
CA SER A 381 -19.74 16.65 19.92
C SER A 381 -20.22 15.50 20.84
N ALA A 382 -19.93 14.26 20.47
CA ALA A 382 -20.28 13.08 21.26
C ALA A 382 -19.24 12.72 22.32
N VAL A 383 -18.09 13.43 22.38
CA VAL A 383 -17.02 13.21 23.35
C VAL A 383 -17.41 13.76 24.70
N ILE A 384 -17.38 12.93 25.74
CA ILE A 384 -17.64 13.30 27.13
C ILE A 384 -16.34 13.23 27.94
N GLU A 385 -15.60 12.16 27.77
CA GLU A 385 -14.34 11.87 28.44
C GLU A 385 -13.22 11.67 27.42
N LYS A 386 -11.97 11.46 27.87
CA LYS A 386 -10.82 11.30 26.99
C LYS A 386 -11.07 10.21 25.95
N THR A 387 -11.11 10.59 24.68
CA THR A 387 -11.53 9.74 23.55
C THR A 387 -10.63 9.95 22.37
N ASP A 388 -10.18 8.86 21.76
CA ASP A 388 -9.54 8.88 20.45
C ASP A 388 -10.61 8.85 19.34
N ILE A 389 -10.48 9.73 18.35
CA ILE A 389 -11.33 9.77 17.16
C ILE A 389 -10.48 9.33 15.98
N LEU A 390 -10.73 8.13 15.49
CA LEU A 390 -9.97 7.51 14.42
C LEU A 390 -10.71 7.57 13.09
N PHE A 391 -10.15 8.30 12.15
CA PHE A 391 -10.54 8.27 10.75
C PHE A 391 -9.76 7.18 10.03
N SER A 392 -10.33 5.99 9.91
CA SER A 392 -9.77 4.83 9.19
C SER A 392 -10.88 4.20 8.34
N PRO A 393 -11.15 4.77 7.16
CA PRO A 393 -12.40 4.57 6.43
C PRO A 393 -12.77 3.13 6.11
N GLY A 394 -11.79 2.26 5.83
CA GLY A 394 -12.04 0.86 5.46
C GLY A 394 -12.59 0.65 4.04
N PHE A 395 -12.75 1.72 3.26
CA PHE A 395 -13.36 1.74 1.94
C PHE A 395 -12.56 2.61 0.97
N ALA A 396 -12.75 2.39 -0.33
CA ALA A 396 -12.19 3.25 -1.36
C ALA A 396 -12.77 4.67 -1.27
N SER A 397 -12.02 5.67 -1.74
CA SER A 397 -12.39 7.09 -1.62
C SER A 397 -13.16 7.65 -2.83
N PHE A 398 -13.30 6.88 -3.91
CA PHE A 398 -13.74 7.34 -5.23
C PHE A 398 -15.23 7.71 -5.35
N ASP A 399 -16.00 7.61 -4.26
CA ASP A 399 -17.38 8.10 -4.18
C ASP A 399 -17.45 9.62 -3.95
N CYS A 400 -16.54 10.17 -3.13
CA CYS A 400 -16.57 11.59 -2.75
C CYS A 400 -15.23 12.31 -3.00
N PHE A 401 -14.14 11.60 -3.28
CA PHE A 401 -12.78 12.16 -3.38
C PHE A 401 -12.01 11.55 -4.56
N LYS A 402 -11.04 12.29 -5.10
CA LYS A 402 -10.18 11.84 -6.21
C LYS A 402 -9.33 10.62 -5.83
N ASN A 403 -8.84 10.58 -4.59
CA ASN A 403 -8.02 9.50 -4.05
C ASN A 403 -8.01 9.57 -2.51
N TYR A 404 -7.35 8.59 -1.86
CA TYR A 404 -7.26 8.54 -0.40
C TYR A 404 -6.47 9.72 0.19
N SER A 405 -5.52 10.29 -0.54
CA SER A 405 -4.72 11.43 -0.07
C SER A 405 -5.54 12.71 -0.02
N ASP A 406 -6.34 12.96 -1.06
CA ASP A 406 -7.31 14.05 -1.10
C ASP A 406 -8.31 13.96 0.05
N ARG A 407 -8.87 12.76 0.28
CA ARG A 407 -9.74 12.46 1.44
C ARG A 407 -9.05 12.70 2.78
N GLY A 408 -7.79 12.29 2.91
CA GLY A 408 -7.00 12.46 4.12
C GLY A 408 -6.68 13.93 4.42
N ASN A 409 -6.35 14.71 3.39
CA ASN A 409 -6.13 16.15 3.51
C ASN A 409 -7.42 16.90 3.92
N TYR A 410 -8.55 16.50 3.32
CA TYR A 410 -9.86 17.06 3.69
C TYR A 410 -10.19 16.78 5.16
N PHE A 411 -9.95 15.57 5.66
CA PHE A 411 -10.11 15.25 7.08
C PHE A 411 -9.26 16.15 7.98
N VAL A 412 -7.98 16.36 7.63
CA VAL A 412 -7.09 17.25 8.39
C VAL A 412 -7.65 18.66 8.47
N ASN A 413 -8.12 19.20 7.35
CA ASN A 413 -8.73 20.53 7.30
C ASN A 413 -9.97 20.62 8.20
N CYS A 414 -10.88 19.63 8.15
CA CYS A 414 -12.05 19.58 9.03
C CYS A 414 -11.67 19.62 10.51
N VAL A 415 -10.63 18.88 10.92
CA VAL A 415 -10.15 18.87 12.32
C VAL A 415 -9.56 20.22 12.74
N LEU A 416 -8.76 20.83 11.86
CA LEU A 416 -8.14 22.13 12.15
C LEU A 416 -9.18 23.27 12.25
N ASP A 417 -10.19 23.25 11.38
CA ASP A 417 -11.27 24.25 11.42
C ASP A 417 -12.15 24.05 12.67
N LEU A 418 -12.45 22.81 13.03
CA LEU A 418 -13.17 22.50 14.27
C LEU A 418 -12.40 22.98 15.52
N LYS A 419 -11.07 22.86 15.54
CA LYS A 419 -10.22 23.38 16.63
C LYS A 419 -10.34 24.90 16.75
N LYS A 420 -10.31 25.63 15.61
CA LYS A 420 -10.47 27.11 15.60
C LYS A 420 -11.82 27.53 16.21
N ILE A 421 -12.90 26.87 15.79
CA ILE A 421 -14.25 27.14 16.32
C ILE A 421 -14.33 26.85 17.80
N SER A 422 -13.78 25.74 18.28
CA SER A 422 -13.76 25.36 19.69
C SER A 422 -12.98 26.37 20.55
N SER A 423 -11.85 26.90 20.04
CA SER A 423 -11.04 27.91 20.76
C SER A 423 -11.73 29.29 20.86
N MET A 424 -12.51 29.68 19.84
CA MET A 424 -13.30 30.91 19.86
C MET A 424 -14.45 30.86 20.88
N SER A 425 -15.09 29.69 21.00
CA SER A 425 -16.18 29.48 21.96
C SER A 425 -15.70 29.55 23.42
N THR A 426 -14.49 29.09 23.72
CA THR A 426 -13.89 29.18 25.07
C THR A 426 -13.48 30.59 25.47
N HIS A 427 -13.14 31.46 24.51
CA HIS A 427 -12.83 32.87 24.78
C HIS A 427 -14.08 33.70 25.07
N ASN A 428 -15.23 33.44 24.48
CA ASN A 428 -16.48 34.17 24.74
C ASN A 428 -17.11 33.84 26.09
N THR A 429 -16.90 32.62 26.62
CA THR A 429 -17.41 32.22 27.94
C THR A 429 -16.60 32.76 29.08
N SER A 430 -15.37 33.24 28.84
CA SER A 430 -14.52 33.89 29.89
C SER A 430 -14.75 35.41 30.02
N LEU A 431 -15.54 36.02 29.14
CA LEU A 431 -15.86 37.47 29.21
C LEU A 431 -17.19 37.77 29.93
N ASP A 432 -18.03 36.76 30.22
CA ASP A 432 -19.32 36.94 30.91
C ASP A 432 -19.29 36.79 32.44
N PHE A 433 -18.10 36.69 33.05
CA PHE A 433 -17.94 36.59 34.52
C PHE A 433 -17.19 37.80 35.14
N VAL A 434 -17.24 38.98 34.54
CA VAL A 434 -16.79 40.23 35.17
C VAL A 434 -17.91 41.26 35.05
N HIS A 435 -18.91 41.10 35.88
CA HIS A 435 -19.80 42.19 36.33
C HIS A 435 -20.32 41.89 37.74
#